data_c349da7f4918a30ec2a9736e8d37a3d3
#
_entry.id   c349da7f4918a30ec2a9736e8d37a3d3
#
_cell.length_a   1.000
_cell.length_b   1.000
_cell.length_c   1.000
_cell.angle_alpha   90.00
_cell.angle_beta   90.00
_cell.angle_gamma   90.00
#
_symmetry.space_group_name_H-M   'P 1'
#
loop_
_entity.id
_entity.type
_entity.pdbx_description
1 polymer ?
#
loop_
_entity_poly.entity_id
_entity_poly.type
_entity_poly.pdbx_seq_one_letter_code
_entity_poly.pdbx_strand_id
1 'polypeptide(L)'
;MLVVAERVEWSGRYTVRVIPLGDDPAEDLVGRVIREFAALGASCESALPSFRLVALDIPWDADLSRIKGLLVAGETDGRWGYEEGCVDDRWRTA
;
A
#
# COMPACT_ATOMS: atom_id res chain seq x y z
N MET A 1 -28.60 -12.33 7.69
CA MET A 1 -28.20 -12.29 7.13
C MET A 1 -27.58 -11.29 6.59
N LEU A 2 -27.41 -10.57 6.45
CA LEU A 2 -26.77 -9.65 6.04
C LEU A 2 -25.45 -9.64 6.24
N VAL A 3 -25.11 -10.16 7.17
CA VAL A 3 -23.84 -10.32 7.56
C VAL A 3 -23.01 -10.88 6.54
N VAL A 4 -23.54 -11.67 5.76
CA VAL A 4 -22.84 -12.28 4.76
C VAL A 4 -22.20 -11.29 3.86
N ALA A 5 -22.85 -10.24 3.66
CA ALA A 5 -22.36 -9.26 2.77
C ALA A 5 -21.03 -8.72 3.23
N GLU A 6 -20.88 -8.58 4.50
CA GLU A 6 -19.66 -8.06 4.97
C GLU A 6 -18.53 -8.91 4.71
N ARG A 7 -18.73 -10.19 4.80
CA ARG A 7 -17.65 -11.05 4.56
C ARG A 7 -17.28 -11.07 3.14
N VAL A 8 -18.22 -10.93 2.30
CA VAL A 8 -17.96 -10.94 0.90
C VAL A 8 -17.15 -9.73 0.55
N GLU A 9 -17.37 -8.65 1.24
CA GLU A 9 -16.63 -7.45 0.97
C GLU A 9 -15.17 -7.57 1.30
N TRP A 10 -14.82 -8.42 2.24
CA TRP A 10 -13.42 -8.64 2.52
C TRP A 10 -12.90 -9.61 1.49
N SER A 11 -12.26 -9.12 0.48
CA SER A 11 -11.82 -9.93 -0.64
C SER A 11 -10.47 -10.59 -0.43
N GLY A 12 -9.96 -10.58 0.78
CA GLY A 12 -8.65 -11.16 1.04
C GLY A 12 -7.52 -10.23 0.65
N ARG A 13 -7.78 -8.95 0.64
CA ARG A 13 -6.77 -7.97 0.22
C ARG A 13 -6.67 -6.88 1.27
N TYR A 14 -5.47 -6.35 1.41
CA TYR A 14 -5.22 -5.25 2.31
C TYR A 14 -5.01 -3.99 1.48
N THR A 15 -5.43 -2.85 2.01
CA THR A 15 -5.24 -1.59 1.31
C THR A 15 -4.41 -0.65 2.15
N VAL A 16 -3.43 -0.02 1.51
CA VAL A 16 -2.53 0.93 2.15
C VAL A 16 -2.34 2.09 1.17
N ARG A 17 -2.34 3.30 1.67
CA ARG A 17 -2.06 4.47 0.86
C ARG A 17 -0.66 4.96 1.17
N VAL A 18 0.14 5.19 0.13
CA VAL A 18 1.51 5.66 0.26
C VAL A 18 1.59 7.06 -0.33
N ILE A 19 2.14 7.99 0.43
CA ILE A 19 2.28 9.38 0.02
C ILE A 19 3.76 9.65 -0.19
N PRO A 20 4.24 9.68 -1.43
CA PRO A 20 5.65 9.92 -1.69
C PRO A 20 6.08 11.31 -1.27
N LEU A 21 7.27 11.42 -0.72
CA LEU A 21 7.84 12.69 -0.28
C LEU A 21 9.11 12.96 -1.09
N GLY A 22 9.49 14.21 -1.17
CA GLY A 22 10.71 14.60 -1.86
C GLY A 22 10.46 15.70 -2.87
N ASP A 23 11.55 16.19 -3.45
CA ASP A 23 11.50 17.32 -4.37
C ASP A 23 11.47 16.93 -5.85
N ASP A 24 11.62 15.65 -6.13
CA ASP A 24 11.57 15.19 -7.52
C ASP A 24 10.15 15.32 -8.07
N PRO A 25 9.99 15.31 -9.38
CA PRO A 25 8.65 15.39 -9.97
C PRO A 25 7.76 14.27 -9.45
N ALA A 26 6.49 14.58 -9.25
CA ALA A 26 5.53 13.64 -8.69
C ALA A 26 5.47 12.33 -9.47
N GLU A 27 5.58 12.39 -10.79
CA GLU A 27 5.57 11.20 -11.61
C GLU A 27 6.72 10.25 -11.28
N ASP A 28 7.91 10.81 -11.03
CA ASP A 28 9.07 10.00 -10.71
C ASP A 28 8.94 9.36 -9.34
N LEU A 29 8.45 10.13 -8.37
CA LEU A 29 8.27 9.63 -7.02
C LEU A 29 7.23 8.53 -6.98
N VAL A 30 6.11 8.73 -7.64
CA VAL A 30 5.05 7.74 -7.72
C VAL A 30 5.55 6.50 -8.45
N GLY A 31 6.29 6.69 -9.54
CA GLY A 31 6.83 5.57 -10.31
C GLY A 31 7.75 4.68 -9.49
N ARG A 32 8.58 5.28 -8.63
CA ARG A 32 9.47 4.51 -7.76
C ARG A 32 8.69 3.67 -6.77
N VAL A 33 7.66 4.26 -6.16
CA VAL A 33 6.82 3.54 -5.21
C VAL A 33 6.17 2.35 -5.88
N ILE A 34 5.60 2.56 -7.06
CA ILE A 34 4.94 1.50 -7.79
C ILE A 34 5.91 0.37 -8.10
N ARG A 35 7.11 0.68 -8.57
CA ARG A 35 8.08 -0.35 -8.91
C ARG A 35 8.47 -1.18 -7.70
N GLU A 36 8.72 -0.53 -6.57
CA GLU A 36 9.16 -1.24 -5.39
C GLU A 36 8.08 -2.17 -4.83
N PHE A 37 6.85 -1.71 -4.76
CA PHE A 37 5.79 -2.54 -4.19
C PHE A 37 5.25 -3.57 -5.17
N ALA A 38 5.23 -3.25 -6.45
CA ALA A 38 4.80 -4.23 -7.45
C ALA A 38 5.75 -5.43 -7.46
N ALA A 39 7.03 -5.20 -7.22
CA ALA A 39 8.00 -6.29 -7.15
C ALA A 39 7.72 -7.25 -6.00
N LEU A 40 6.97 -6.81 -4.98
CA LEU A 40 6.61 -7.64 -3.85
C LEU A 40 5.19 -8.20 -3.98
N GLY A 41 4.57 -8.03 -5.13
CA GLY A 41 3.27 -8.64 -5.40
C GLY A 41 2.06 -7.76 -5.12
N ALA A 42 2.27 -6.49 -4.80
CA ALA A 42 1.14 -5.57 -4.59
C ALA A 42 0.67 -5.01 -5.92
N SER A 43 -0.62 -4.77 -6.03
CA SER A 43 -1.17 -4.01 -7.15
C SER A 43 -1.15 -2.55 -6.74
N CYS A 44 -0.76 -1.68 -7.64
CA CYS A 44 -0.58 -0.27 -7.32
C CYS A 44 -1.41 0.59 -8.26
N GLU A 45 -2.01 1.63 -7.71
CA GLU A 45 -2.82 2.55 -8.50
C GLU A 45 -2.43 3.98 -8.14
N SER A 46 -2.09 4.77 -9.16
CA SER A 46 -1.69 6.15 -8.97
C SER A 46 -2.91 7.05 -8.92
N ALA A 47 -2.89 8.04 -8.04
CA ALA A 47 -3.93 9.05 -7.98
C ALA A 47 -3.55 10.32 -8.73
N LEU A 48 -2.45 10.31 -9.49
CA LEU A 48 -2.07 11.44 -10.30
C LEU A 48 -3.09 11.67 -11.40
N PRO A 49 -3.27 12.90 -11.81
CA PRO A 49 -2.57 14.10 -11.33
C PRO A 49 -3.22 14.77 -10.13
N SER A 50 -4.34 14.25 -9.67
CA SER A 50 -5.10 14.91 -8.61
C SER A 50 -4.38 14.91 -7.27
N PHE A 51 -3.75 13.79 -6.93
CA PHE A 51 -3.05 13.65 -5.66
C PHE A 51 -1.75 12.90 -5.84
N ARG A 52 -0.74 13.30 -5.07
CA ARG A 52 0.53 12.59 -5.03
C ARG A 52 0.36 11.43 -4.07
N LEU A 53 -0.22 10.36 -4.54
CA LEU A 53 -0.60 9.22 -3.70
C LEU A 53 -0.64 7.96 -4.53
N VAL A 54 -0.23 6.84 -3.93
CA VAL A 54 -0.33 5.53 -4.55
C VAL A 54 -1.17 4.64 -3.64
N ALA A 55 -2.22 4.06 -4.18
CA ALA A 55 -3.03 3.11 -3.44
C ALA A 55 -2.47 1.71 -3.70
N LEU A 56 -2.13 1.00 -2.63
CA LEU A 56 -1.66 -0.37 -2.71
C LEU A 56 -2.80 -1.32 -2.40
N ASP A 57 -2.93 -2.34 -3.24
CA ASP A 57 -3.89 -3.41 -3.03
C ASP A 57 -3.06 -4.67 -2.88
N ILE A 58 -2.97 -5.20 -1.68
CA ILE A 58 -2.05 -6.27 -1.33
C ILE A 58 -2.81 -7.56 -1.10
N PRO A 59 -2.53 -8.61 -1.89
CA PRO A 59 -3.20 -9.90 -1.69
C PRO A 59 -2.85 -10.48 -0.33
N TRP A 60 -3.79 -11.18 0.27
CA TRP A 60 -3.59 -11.75 1.61
C TRP A 60 -2.42 -12.74 1.65
N ASP A 61 -2.12 -13.38 0.53
CA ASP A 61 -1.05 -14.37 0.46
C ASP A 61 0.29 -13.78 0.02
N ALA A 62 0.39 -12.46 -0.09
CA ALA A 62 1.67 -11.82 -0.37
C ALA A 62 2.55 -11.88 0.88
N ASP A 63 3.83 -11.58 0.72
CA ASP A 63 4.75 -11.55 1.85
C ASP A 63 4.54 -10.26 2.63
N LEU A 64 3.60 -10.30 3.57
CA LEU A 64 3.20 -9.11 4.31
C LEU A 64 4.34 -8.52 5.13
N SER A 65 5.21 -9.38 5.65
CA SER A 65 6.34 -8.93 6.43
C SER A 65 7.29 -8.07 5.60
N ARG A 66 7.55 -8.47 4.36
CA ARG A 66 8.44 -7.72 3.48
C ARG A 66 7.81 -6.41 3.05
N ILE A 67 6.51 -6.44 2.76
CA ILE A 67 5.81 -5.23 2.35
C ILE A 67 5.78 -4.23 3.50
N LYS A 68 5.44 -4.69 4.71
CA LYS A 68 5.46 -3.81 5.87
C LYS A 68 6.86 -3.29 6.16
N GLY A 69 7.85 -4.15 6.02
CA GLY A 69 9.24 -3.73 6.21
C GLY A 69 9.62 -2.61 5.26
N LEU A 70 9.21 -2.71 4.02
CA LEU A 70 9.49 -1.68 3.03
C LEU A 70 8.73 -0.38 3.37
N LEU A 71 7.49 -0.48 3.80
CA LEU A 71 6.72 0.70 4.20
C LEU A 71 7.42 1.44 5.34
N VAL A 72 7.82 0.71 6.37
CA VAL A 72 8.47 1.29 7.52
C VAL A 72 9.84 1.86 7.17
N ALA A 73 10.60 1.14 6.37
CA ALA A 73 11.93 1.62 5.95
C ALA A 73 11.84 2.92 5.17
N GLY A 74 10.90 3.02 4.25
CA GLY A 74 10.72 4.23 3.48
C GLY A 74 10.25 5.40 4.34
N GLU A 75 9.40 5.13 5.31
CA GLU A 75 8.94 6.18 6.22
C GLU A 75 10.10 6.67 7.09
N THR A 76 10.90 5.76 7.60
CA THR A 76 12.05 6.10 8.41
C THR A 76 13.07 6.91 7.61
N ASP A 77 13.25 6.59 6.33
CA ASP A 77 14.18 7.28 5.46
C ASP A 77 13.63 8.60 4.92
N GLY A 78 12.37 8.90 5.17
CA GLY A 78 11.76 10.11 4.66
C GLY A 78 11.34 10.03 3.20
N ARG A 79 11.29 8.84 2.62
CA ARG A 79 10.89 8.67 1.21
C ARG A 79 9.40 8.77 1.02
N TRP A 80 8.62 8.34 2.02
CA TRP A 80 7.17 8.44 1.97
C TRP A 80 6.55 8.37 3.35
N GLY A 81 5.29 8.77 3.45
CA GLY A 81 4.43 8.47 4.57
C GLY A 81 3.42 7.45 4.08
N TYR A 82 2.73 6.77 4.98
CA TYR A 82 1.69 5.85 4.57
C TYR A 82 0.57 5.75 5.61
N GLU A 83 -0.59 5.32 5.14
CA GLU A 83 -1.76 5.10 5.97
C GLU A 83 -2.33 3.74 5.66
N GLU A 84 -2.64 2.97 6.69
CA GLU A 84 -3.30 1.68 6.51
C GLU A 84 -4.79 1.93 6.35
N GLY A 85 -5.36 1.40 5.29
CA GLY A 85 -6.79 1.51 5.05
C GLY A 85 -7.53 0.33 5.61
N CYS A 86 -7.59 -0.76 4.85
CA CYS A 86 -8.31 -1.96 5.29
C CYS A 86 -7.30 -3.04 5.64
N VAL A 87 -7.11 -3.30 6.92
CA VAL A 87 -6.15 -4.30 7.40
C VAL A 87 -6.76 -5.08 8.55
N ASP A 88 -6.16 -6.21 8.89
CA ASP A 88 -6.66 -7.05 9.98
C ASP A 88 -5.50 -7.49 10.88
N ASP A 89 -5.78 -8.43 11.78
CA ASP A 89 -4.77 -8.88 12.74
C ASP A 89 -3.59 -9.57 12.07
N ARG A 90 -3.83 -10.27 10.98
CA ARG A 90 -2.74 -10.93 10.28
C ARG A 90 -1.75 -9.90 9.74
N TRP A 91 -2.26 -8.81 9.24
CA TRP A 91 -1.42 -7.72 8.79
C TRP A 91 -0.64 -7.13 9.97
N ARG A 92 -1.32 -6.92 11.08
CA ARG A 92 -0.69 -6.29 12.25
C ARG A 92 0.43 -7.12 12.83
N THR A 93 0.32 -8.44 12.73
CA THR A 93 1.34 -9.35 13.29
C THR A 93 2.41 -9.76 12.30
N ALA A 94 2.29 -9.33 11.08
CA ALA A 94 3.25 -9.70 10.05
C ALA A 94 4.63 -9.08 10.25
#